data_db3e6768ea8348859d486d467814fded
#
_entry.id   db3e6768ea8348859d486d467814fded
#
_cell.length_a   1.000
_cell.length_b   1.000
_cell.length_c   1.000
_cell.angle_alpha   90.00
_cell.angle_beta   90.00
_cell.angle_gamma   90.00
#
_symmetry.space_group_name_H-M   'P 1'
#
loop_
_entity.id
_entity.type
_entity.pdbx_description
1 polymer ?
#
loop_
_entity_poly.entity_id
_entity_poly.type
_entity_poly.pdbx_seq_one_letter_code
_entity_poly.pdbx_strand_id
1 'polypeptide(L)'
;TPSILYEIRKYEKQTGRHVRILYTAHDSQLVCPNHLMQNPITGQRCTKCMEKNAWCCVQGKCIHGSTVQSILAAFEHTLYRNLKTYRRIDQIICPSQFMQERLATDSVLKPRLILLRNFADMETSDGSQKKDYVFYFGRYSEEKGIRTLLKVCRNLPEIPFVFAGSGDLENLVNAAPNVENVGFLSGEALSRKIAEARFTIFPSECYENCPFSVMES
;
A
#
# COMPACT_ATOMS: atom_id res chain seq x y z
N THR A 1 9.58 9.11 10.94
CA THR A 1 10.92 8.59 11.23
C THR A 1 10.92 7.85 12.56
N PRO A 2 11.67 6.73 12.72
CA PRO A 2 11.73 5.98 13.97
C PRO A 2 12.27 6.76 15.17
N SER A 3 12.93 7.90 14.96
CA SER A 3 13.45 8.80 16.01
C SER A 3 12.35 9.29 16.97
N ILE A 4 11.12 9.45 16.52
CA ILE A 4 10.00 9.86 17.37
C ILE A 4 9.79 8.89 18.54
N LEU A 5 10.06 7.59 18.36
CA LEU A 5 9.93 6.59 19.41
C LEU A 5 10.89 6.84 20.59
N TYR A 6 12.05 7.42 20.30
CA TYR A 6 13.02 7.80 21.35
C TYR A 6 12.57 9.04 22.09
N GLU A 7 12.05 10.04 21.38
CA GLU A 7 11.57 11.28 22.01
C GLU A 7 10.33 11.04 22.89
N ILE A 8 9.41 10.17 22.48
CA ILE A 8 8.27 9.78 23.31
C ILE A 8 8.75 9.11 24.60
N ARG A 9 9.68 8.15 24.53
CA ARG A 9 10.21 7.48 25.72
C ARG A 9 11.06 8.39 26.61
N LYS A 10 11.71 9.42 26.04
CA LYS A 10 12.37 10.47 26.78
C LYS A 10 11.37 11.37 27.53
N TYR A 11 10.29 11.77 26.87
CA TYR A 11 9.20 12.51 27.49
C TYR A 11 8.59 11.77 28.68
N GLU A 12 8.32 10.46 28.54
CA GLU A 12 7.83 9.62 29.64
C GLU A 12 8.75 9.69 30.87
N LYS A 13 10.08 9.53 30.64
CA LYS A 13 11.07 9.61 31.72
C LYS A 13 11.11 10.96 32.41
N GLN A 14 10.92 12.05 31.65
CA GLN A 14 10.96 13.41 32.19
C GLN A 14 9.70 13.79 32.97
N THR A 15 8.54 13.28 32.54
CA THR A 15 7.24 13.68 33.11
C THR A 15 6.62 12.66 34.04
N GLY A 16 7.12 11.43 34.08
CA GLY A 16 6.49 10.30 34.78
C GLY A 16 5.18 9.82 34.16
N ARG A 17 4.77 10.39 33.01
CA ARG A 17 3.51 10.02 32.32
C ARG A 17 3.77 8.90 31.31
N HIS A 18 3.02 7.80 31.43
CA HIS A 18 3.08 6.73 30.45
C HIS A 18 2.32 7.09 29.15
N VAL A 19 2.97 6.91 28.01
CA VAL A 19 2.40 7.13 26.66
C VAL A 19 2.36 5.80 25.91
N ARG A 20 1.15 5.28 25.66
CA ARG A 20 0.99 4.07 24.86
C ARG A 20 1.22 4.40 23.39
N ILE A 21 2.10 3.67 22.73
CA ILE A 21 2.44 3.82 21.33
C ILE A 21 1.78 2.71 20.52
N LEU A 22 0.79 3.07 19.70
CA LEU A 22 0.16 2.19 18.73
C LEU A 22 0.69 2.54 17.33
N TYR A 23 1.07 1.55 16.56
CA TYR A 23 1.56 1.70 15.19
C TYR A 23 0.71 0.87 14.24
N THR A 24 0.11 1.50 13.24
CA THR A 24 -0.59 0.77 12.17
C THR A 24 0.36 0.51 11.01
N ALA A 25 0.57 -0.76 10.70
CA ALA A 25 1.46 -1.19 9.62
C ALA A 25 0.74 -1.12 8.26
N HIS A 26 0.69 0.09 7.66
CA HIS A 26 0.10 0.28 6.33
C HIS A 26 0.99 -0.26 5.20
N ASP A 27 2.28 -0.35 5.44
CA ASP A 27 3.27 -0.90 4.52
C ASP A 27 4.27 -1.83 5.23
N SER A 28 5.22 -2.37 4.48
CA SER A 28 6.23 -3.29 5.01
C SER A 28 7.50 -2.61 5.52
N GLN A 29 7.48 -1.31 5.86
CA GLN A 29 8.64 -0.53 6.32
C GLN A 29 9.43 -1.19 7.45
N LEU A 30 8.74 -1.86 8.37
CA LEU A 30 9.37 -2.48 9.53
C LEU A 30 10.30 -3.67 9.16
N VAL A 31 10.12 -4.26 7.98
CA VAL A 31 10.84 -5.46 7.53
C VAL A 31 11.48 -5.34 6.14
N CYS A 32 11.13 -4.32 5.37
CA CYS A 32 11.62 -4.09 4.02
C CYS A 32 12.06 -2.63 3.83
N PRO A 33 13.36 -2.35 3.50
CA PRO A 33 13.87 -0.98 3.35
C PRO A 33 13.17 -0.13 2.28
N ASN A 34 12.59 -0.75 1.24
CA ASN A 34 11.84 -0.03 0.20
C ASN A 34 10.32 -0.03 0.42
N HIS A 35 9.85 -0.61 1.52
CA HIS A 35 8.44 -0.67 1.96
C HIS A 35 7.49 -1.48 1.08
N LEU A 36 7.91 -1.91 -0.12
CA LEU A 36 7.02 -2.49 -1.14
C LEU A 36 7.05 -4.03 -1.19
N MET A 37 8.08 -4.67 -0.61
CA MET A 37 8.37 -6.09 -0.83
C MET A 37 8.37 -6.46 -2.33
N GLN A 38 8.85 -5.54 -3.15
CA GLN A 38 8.95 -5.65 -4.60
C GLN A 38 10.23 -4.99 -5.06
N ASN A 39 10.90 -5.58 -6.06
CA ASN A 39 12.02 -4.90 -6.71
C ASN A 39 11.47 -3.88 -7.73
N PRO A 40 11.74 -2.58 -7.56
CA PRO A 40 11.14 -1.55 -8.42
C PRO A 40 11.70 -1.55 -9.85
N ILE A 41 12.87 -2.19 -10.10
CA ILE A 41 13.46 -2.28 -11.43
C ILE A 41 12.84 -3.44 -12.22
N THR A 42 12.68 -4.61 -11.58
CA THR A 42 12.19 -5.82 -12.26
C THR A 42 10.69 -6.05 -12.09
N GLY A 43 10.03 -5.29 -11.21
CA GLY A 43 8.62 -5.52 -10.84
C GLY A 43 8.39 -6.81 -10.06
N GLN A 44 9.41 -7.62 -9.78
CA GLN A 44 9.25 -8.90 -9.12
C GLN A 44 9.03 -8.76 -7.61
N ARG A 45 8.09 -9.51 -7.08
CA ARG A 45 7.85 -9.64 -5.63
C ARG A 45 9.09 -10.19 -4.94
N CYS A 46 9.41 -9.65 -3.76
CA CYS A 46 10.68 -9.92 -3.09
C CYS A 46 10.53 -9.93 -1.56
N THR A 47 11.06 -10.98 -0.92
CA THR A 47 11.12 -11.13 0.54
C THR A 47 12.56 -11.25 1.07
N LYS A 48 13.56 -11.09 0.21
CA LYS A 48 14.98 -11.35 0.51
C LYS A 48 15.52 -10.60 1.72
N CYS A 49 15.09 -9.35 1.94
CA CYS A 49 15.56 -8.57 3.09
C CYS A 49 15.05 -9.12 4.43
N MET A 50 13.88 -9.76 4.43
CA MET A 50 13.30 -10.42 5.60
C MET A 50 13.99 -11.74 5.89
N GLU A 51 14.27 -12.54 4.86
CA GLU A 51 14.84 -13.89 4.94
C GLU A 51 16.35 -13.86 5.22
N LYS A 52 17.05 -12.86 4.68
CA LYS A 52 18.51 -12.74 4.80
C LYS A 52 18.89 -11.49 5.59
N ASN A 53 19.04 -10.36 4.90
CA ASN A 53 19.41 -9.08 5.50
C ASN A 53 19.11 -7.91 4.54
N ALA A 54 19.17 -6.68 5.06
CA ALA A 54 18.86 -5.47 4.32
C ALA A 54 19.81 -5.18 3.14
N TRP A 55 20.98 -5.81 3.07
CA TRP A 55 21.91 -5.64 1.95
C TRP A 55 21.37 -6.19 0.63
N CYS A 56 20.38 -7.07 0.67
CA CYS A 56 19.63 -7.47 -0.53
C CYS A 56 18.95 -6.27 -1.21
N CYS A 57 18.59 -5.22 -0.47
CA CYS A 57 18.08 -3.97 -1.01
C CYS A 57 19.14 -3.24 -1.87
N VAL A 58 20.40 -3.26 -1.45
CA VAL A 58 21.52 -2.65 -2.19
C VAL A 58 21.76 -3.40 -3.50
N GLN A 59 21.83 -4.72 -3.45
CA GLN A 59 22.00 -5.58 -4.63
C GLN A 59 20.87 -5.39 -5.65
N GLY A 60 19.65 -5.23 -5.17
CA GLY A 60 18.47 -4.98 -5.99
C GLY A 60 18.29 -3.53 -6.41
N LYS A 61 19.15 -2.58 -5.96
CA LYS A 61 19.02 -1.13 -6.16
C LYS A 61 17.59 -0.64 -5.89
N CYS A 62 17.01 -1.12 -4.76
CA CYS A 62 15.57 -1.04 -4.49
C CYS A 62 15.07 0.38 -4.22
N ILE A 63 15.94 1.36 -3.99
CA ILE A 63 15.56 2.76 -3.79
C ILE A 63 15.88 3.54 -5.07
N HIS A 64 14.85 3.85 -5.84
CA HIS A 64 14.92 4.63 -7.09
C HIS A 64 16.00 4.17 -8.10
N GLY A 65 16.34 2.87 -8.12
CA GLY A 65 17.41 2.34 -8.97
C GLY A 65 18.82 2.78 -8.55
N SER A 66 18.96 3.53 -7.45
CA SER A 66 20.21 4.12 -6.97
C SER A 66 20.89 3.21 -5.93
N THR A 67 22.15 2.85 -6.20
CA THR A 67 22.97 2.09 -5.25
C THR A 67 23.23 2.88 -3.95
N VAL A 68 23.51 4.17 -4.06
CA VAL A 68 23.82 5.03 -2.89
C VAL A 68 22.60 5.14 -1.97
N GLN A 69 21.43 5.44 -2.53
CA GLN A 69 20.20 5.53 -1.74
C GLN A 69 19.82 4.18 -1.13
N SER A 70 20.05 3.08 -1.84
CA SER A 70 19.81 1.73 -1.32
C SER A 70 20.77 1.37 -0.18
N ILE A 71 22.03 1.84 -0.22
CA ILE A 71 22.99 1.70 0.90
C ILE A 71 22.48 2.46 2.13
N LEU A 72 22.05 3.70 1.97
CA LEU A 72 21.54 4.51 3.07
C LEU A 72 20.29 3.86 3.70
N ALA A 73 19.34 3.41 2.91
CA ALA A 73 18.14 2.73 3.39
C ALA A 73 18.46 1.39 4.08
N ALA A 74 19.37 0.60 3.53
CA ALA A 74 19.79 -0.67 4.15
C ALA A 74 20.55 -0.43 5.47
N PHE A 75 21.36 0.61 5.54
CA PHE A 75 22.07 1.02 6.75
C PHE A 75 21.07 1.47 7.83
N GLU A 76 20.17 2.38 7.49
CA GLU A 76 19.13 2.87 8.41
C GLU A 76 18.29 1.71 8.96
N HIS A 77 17.80 0.84 8.08
CA HIS A 77 17.00 -0.32 8.47
C HIS A 77 17.78 -1.25 9.42
N THR A 78 19.06 -1.54 9.10
CA THR A 78 19.91 -2.40 9.92
C THR A 78 20.21 -1.77 11.29
N LEU A 79 20.47 -0.45 11.30
CA LEU A 79 20.71 0.31 12.53
C LEU A 79 19.52 0.22 13.49
N TYR A 80 18.31 0.57 13.03
CA TYR A 80 17.12 0.53 13.89
C TYR A 80 16.76 -0.88 14.33
N ARG A 81 17.03 -1.87 13.49
CA ARG A 81 16.82 -3.27 13.83
C ARG A 81 17.80 -3.73 14.93
N ASN A 82 19.09 -3.42 14.80
CA ASN A 82 20.13 -3.76 15.79
C ASN A 82 19.91 -3.05 17.13
N LEU A 83 19.50 -1.78 17.09
CA LEU A 83 19.11 -1.01 18.27
C LEU A 83 17.79 -1.47 18.89
N LYS A 84 17.11 -2.46 18.26
CA LYS A 84 15.79 -2.95 18.68
C LYS A 84 14.79 -1.81 18.90
N THR A 85 14.87 -0.78 18.05
CA THR A 85 14.10 0.46 18.16
C THR A 85 12.59 0.20 18.26
N TYR A 86 12.11 -0.76 17.49
CA TYR A 86 10.68 -1.11 17.42
C TYR A 86 10.15 -1.83 18.67
N ARG A 87 11.01 -2.20 19.63
CA ARG A 87 10.58 -2.63 20.97
C ARG A 87 9.86 -1.54 21.75
N ARG A 88 10.03 -0.27 21.35
CA ARG A 88 9.39 0.89 21.97
C ARG A 88 7.92 1.04 21.58
N ILE A 89 7.49 0.36 20.53
CA ILE A 89 6.09 0.29 20.14
C ILE A 89 5.40 -0.71 21.06
N ASP A 90 4.28 -0.32 21.64
CA ASP A 90 3.53 -1.19 22.56
C ASP A 90 2.69 -2.20 21.78
N GLN A 91 2.00 -1.77 20.71
CA GLN A 91 1.23 -2.65 19.81
C GLN A 91 1.36 -2.21 18.36
N ILE A 92 1.39 -3.21 17.46
CA ILE A 92 1.43 -3.03 16.02
C ILE A 92 0.15 -3.61 15.42
N ILE A 93 -0.68 -2.73 14.90
CA ILE A 93 -1.93 -3.08 14.22
C ILE A 93 -1.59 -3.50 12.79
N CYS A 94 -1.98 -4.72 12.43
CA CYS A 94 -1.85 -5.26 11.08
C CYS A 94 -3.23 -5.24 10.41
N PRO A 95 -3.44 -4.46 9.34
CA PRO A 95 -4.71 -4.41 8.63
C PRO A 95 -5.07 -5.70 7.88
N SER A 96 -4.12 -6.58 7.65
CA SER A 96 -4.33 -7.87 7.01
C SER A 96 -3.55 -8.99 7.70
N GLN A 97 -4.06 -10.22 7.56
CA GLN A 97 -3.34 -11.41 8.01
C GLN A 97 -2.00 -11.56 7.26
N PHE A 98 -1.97 -11.23 5.98
CA PHE A 98 -0.75 -11.20 5.19
C PHE A 98 0.32 -10.31 5.83
N MET A 99 -0.01 -9.06 6.20
CA MET A 99 0.93 -8.16 6.86
C MET A 99 1.38 -8.71 8.22
N GLN A 100 0.45 -9.25 9.01
CA GLN A 100 0.77 -9.88 10.29
C GLN A 100 1.78 -11.03 10.14
N GLU A 101 1.58 -11.93 9.18
CA GLU A 101 2.48 -13.04 8.90
C GLU A 101 3.86 -12.55 8.44
N ARG A 102 3.92 -11.50 7.61
CA ARG A 102 5.19 -10.91 7.17
C ARG A 102 5.96 -10.26 8.31
N LEU A 103 5.31 -9.49 9.16
CA LEU A 103 5.95 -8.87 10.32
C LEU A 103 6.32 -9.89 11.41
N ALA A 104 5.59 -11.00 11.52
CA ALA A 104 5.88 -12.08 12.49
C ALA A 104 7.18 -12.83 12.22
N THR A 105 7.81 -12.64 11.06
CA THR A 105 9.16 -13.16 10.79
C THR A 105 10.24 -12.50 11.63
N ASP A 106 9.99 -11.28 12.14
CA ASP A 106 10.88 -10.60 13.07
C ASP A 106 10.48 -10.88 14.52
N SER A 107 11.39 -11.45 15.29
CA SER A 107 11.17 -11.86 16.69
C SER A 107 10.89 -10.68 17.65
N VAL A 108 11.34 -9.47 17.29
CA VAL A 108 11.07 -8.25 18.07
C VAL A 108 9.65 -7.75 17.84
N LEU A 109 9.13 -7.87 16.62
CA LEU A 109 7.79 -7.41 16.26
C LEU A 109 6.71 -8.41 16.66
N LYS A 110 6.95 -9.71 16.45
CA LYS A 110 5.98 -10.79 16.64
C LYS A 110 5.10 -10.68 17.89
N PRO A 111 5.64 -10.44 19.12
CA PRO A 111 4.82 -10.40 20.34
C PRO A 111 3.93 -9.15 20.47
N ARG A 112 4.03 -8.19 19.51
CA ARG A 112 3.30 -6.91 19.53
C ARG A 112 2.23 -6.82 18.47
N LEU A 113 2.15 -7.83 17.59
CA LEU A 113 1.25 -7.81 16.44
C LEU A 113 -0.18 -8.13 16.85
N ILE A 114 -1.11 -7.32 16.40
CA ILE A 114 -2.54 -7.60 16.49
C ILE A 114 -3.14 -7.47 15.08
N LEU A 115 -4.05 -8.37 14.75
CA LEU A 115 -4.83 -8.28 13.52
C LEU A 115 -6.06 -7.43 13.79
N LEU A 116 -6.13 -6.28 13.14
CA LEU A 116 -7.30 -5.43 13.13
C LEU A 116 -7.48 -4.92 11.70
N ARG A 117 -8.44 -5.50 10.98
CA ARG A 117 -8.71 -5.14 9.59
C ARG A 117 -9.23 -3.72 9.47
N ASN A 118 -8.89 -3.08 8.35
CA ASN A 118 -9.56 -1.84 7.97
C ASN A 118 -11.06 -2.10 7.85
N PHE A 119 -11.84 -1.07 8.01
CA PHE A 119 -13.28 -1.08 7.79
C PHE A 119 -13.64 0.10 6.88
N ALA A 120 -14.65 -0.08 6.07
CA ALA A 120 -15.28 0.98 5.31
C ALA A 120 -16.72 1.13 5.81
N ASP A 121 -17.17 2.36 5.92
CA ASP A 121 -18.58 2.65 6.19
C ASP A 121 -19.34 2.45 4.88
N MET A 122 -20.04 1.33 4.79
CA MET A 122 -20.78 0.97 3.59
C MET A 122 -22.15 1.67 3.67
N GLU A 123 -22.25 2.84 3.04
CA GLU A 123 -23.57 3.33 2.70
C GLU A 123 -24.19 2.36 1.68
N THR A 124 -25.23 1.66 2.09
CA THR A 124 -25.99 0.79 1.19
C THR A 124 -26.54 1.67 0.07
N SER A 125 -26.07 1.47 -1.15
CA SER A 125 -26.59 2.18 -2.31
C SER A 125 -28.03 1.77 -2.54
N ASP A 126 -28.94 2.65 -2.18
CA ASP A 126 -30.37 2.46 -2.31
C ASP A 126 -30.74 2.50 -3.80
N GLY A 127 -30.85 1.31 -4.42
CA GLY A 127 -31.53 1.13 -5.70
C GLY A 127 -30.92 1.85 -6.93
N SER A 128 -29.66 2.21 -6.93
CA SER A 128 -29.01 2.82 -8.12
C SER A 128 -29.12 1.90 -9.33
N GLN A 129 -29.69 2.40 -10.43
CA GLN A 129 -29.77 1.64 -11.66
C GLN A 129 -28.37 1.40 -12.21
N LYS A 130 -28.00 0.12 -12.36
CA LYS A 130 -26.71 -0.27 -12.94
C LYS A 130 -26.57 0.23 -14.38
N LYS A 131 -25.45 0.84 -14.67
CA LYS A 131 -25.01 1.27 -16.00
C LYS A 131 -24.03 0.25 -16.57
N ASP A 132 -23.91 0.20 -17.88
CA ASP A 132 -23.09 -0.80 -18.57
C ASP A 132 -21.63 -0.32 -18.74
N TYR A 133 -20.92 -0.09 -17.62
CA TYR A 133 -19.50 0.20 -17.63
C TYR A 133 -18.75 -0.57 -16.54
N VAL A 134 -17.46 -0.82 -16.79
CA VAL A 134 -16.50 -1.35 -15.83
C VAL A 134 -15.80 -0.17 -15.15
N PHE A 135 -15.76 -0.16 -13.81
CA PHE A 135 -15.21 0.95 -13.06
C PHE A 135 -13.89 0.59 -12.39
N TYR A 136 -12.89 1.45 -12.63
CA TYR A 136 -11.62 1.44 -11.89
C TYR A 136 -11.51 2.75 -11.11
N PHE A 137 -11.09 2.65 -9.83
CA PHE A 137 -10.73 3.83 -9.05
C PHE A 137 -9.47 3.59 -8.22
N GLY A 138 -8.57 4.57 -8.26
CA GLY A 138 -7.28 4.49 -7.59
C GLY A 138 -6.17 5.26 -8.31
N ARG A 139 -4.94 5.14 -7.80
CA ARG A 139 -3.78 5.80 -8.38
C ARG A 139 -3.43 5.21 -9.75
N TYR A 140 -3.11 6.07 -10.71
CA TYR A 140 -2.64 5.65 -12.04
C TYR A 140 -1.12 5.44 -12.02
N SER A 141 -0.69 4.28 -11.51
CA SER A 141 0.71 3.90 -11.37
C SER A 141 0.97 2.46 -11.82
N GLU A 142 2.24 2.14 -12.02
CA GLU A 142 2.67 0.81 -12.50
C GLU A 142 2.21 -0.30 -11.54
N GLU A 143 2.45 -0.13 -10.25
CA GLU A 143 2.13 -1.12 -9.22
C GLU A 143 0.62 -1.37 -9.05
N LYS A 144 -0.22 -0.42 -9.50
CA LYS A 144 -1.69 -0.59 -9.52
C LYS A 144 -2.19 -1.28 -10.79
N GLY A 145 -1.29 -1.76 -11.65
CA GLY A 145 -1.62 -2.56 -12.82
C GLY A 145 -2.33 -1.80 -13.95
N ILE A 146 -2.17 -0.46 -14.01
CA ILE A 146 -2.84 0.37 -15.02
C ILE A 146 -2.45 -0.04 -16.45
N ARG A 147 -1.16 -0.37 -16.71
CA ARG A 147 -0.77 -0.81 -18.06
C ARG A 147 -1.43 -2.13 -18.46
N THR A 148 -1.56 -3.05 -17.53
CA THR A 148 -2.25 -4.32 -17.76
C THR A 148 -3.74 -4.09 -18.02
N LEU A 149 -4.37 -3.22 -17.22
CA LEU A 149 -5.78 -2.87 -17.43
C LEU A 149 -6.01 -2.18 -18.77
N LEU A 150 -5.15 -1.25 -19.17
CA LEU A 150 -5.24 -0.59 -20.49
C LEU A 150 -5.05 -1.57 -21.67
N LYS A 151 -4.26 -2.64 -21.51
CA LYS A 151 -4.21 -3.72 -22.50
C LYS A 151 -5.55 -4.46 -22.60
N VAL A 152 -6.19 -4.72 -21.46
CA VAL A 152 -7.54 -5.33 -21.44
C VAL A 152 -8.56 -4.41 -22.13
N CYS A 153 -8.56 -3.11 -21.83
CA CYS A 153 -9.45 -2.14 -22.48
C CYS A 153 -9.30 -2.17 -24.02
N ARG A 154 -8.06 -2.20 -24.53
CA ARG A 154 -7.80 -2.26 -25.97
C ARG A 154 -8.30 -3.55 -26.63
N ASN A 155 -8.28 -4.68 -25.89
CA ASN A 155 -8.74 -5.97 -26.38
C ASN A 155 -10.27 -6.13 -26.32
N LEU A 156 -10.95 -5.23 -25.64
CA LEU A 156 -12.41 -5.22 -25.44
C LEU A 156 -12.97 -3.83 -25.79
N PRO A 157 -12.84 -3.40 -27.06
CA PRO A 157 -13.18 -2.04 -27.47
C PRO A 157 -14.69 -1.72 -27.34
N GLU A 158 -15.53 -2.73 -27.32
CA GLU A 158 -16.98 -2.62 -27.17
C GLU A 158 -17.43 -2.41 -25.72
N ILE A 159 -16.54 -2.63 -24.75
CA ILE A 159 -16.85 -2.45 -23.32
C ILE A 159 -16.43 -1.04 -22.90
N PRO A 160 -17.35 -0.23 -22.38
CA PRO A 160 -16.99 1.06 -21.82
C PRO A 160 -16.33 0.91 -20.44
N PHE A 161 -15.21 1.58 -20.27
CA PHE A 161 -14.49 1.66 -19.00
C PHE A 161 -14.55 3.10 -18.48
N VAL A 162 -14.78 3.24 -17.17
CA VAL A 162 -14.71 4.52 -16.47
C VAL A 162 -13.61 4.44 -15.42
N PHE A 163 -12.67 5.37 -15.49
CA PHE A 163 -11.55 5.43 -14.57
C PHE A 163 -11.62 6.70 -13.71
N ALA A 164 -11.49 6.53 -12.37
CA ALA A 164 -11.42 7.63 -11.42
C ALA A 164 -10.08 7.59 -10.67
N GLY A 165 -9.32 8.68 -10.79
CA GLY A 165 -8.02 8.80 -10.12
C GLY A 165 -7.09 9.78 -10.80
N SER A 166 -5.81 9.71 -10.42
CA SER A 166 -4.72 10.48 -11.00
C SER A 166 -3.39 9.75 -10.79
N GLY A 167 -2.33 10.14 -11.49
CA GLY A 167 -0.99 9.59 -11.32
C GLY A 167 -0.14 9.67 -12.57
N ASP A 168 1.07 9.08 -12.49
CA ASP A 168 2.09 9.20 -13.53
C ASP A 168 1.68 8.62 -14.89
N LEU A 169 0.69 7.72 -14.90
CA LEU A 169 0.18 7.07 -16.12
C LEU A 169 -1.10 7.72 -16.67
N GLU A 170 -1.49 8.90 -16.20
CA GLU A 170 -2.71 9.59 -16.61
C GLU A 170 -2.77 9.86 -18.10
N ASN A 171 -1.65 10.24 -18.71
CA ASN A 171 -1.57 10.44 -20.15
C ASN A 171 -1.92 9.18 -20.96
N LEU A 172 -1.57 7.99 -20.45
CA LEU A 172 -1.90 6.72 -21.08
C LEU A 172 -3.38 6.37 -20.93
N VAL A 173 -3.98 6.73 -19.80
CA VAL A 173 -5.40 6.57 -19.53
C VAL A 173 -6.20 7.46 -20.49
N ASN A 174 -5.83 8.73 -20.62
CA ASN A 174 -6.49 9.69 -21.51
C ASN A 174 -6.37 9.35 -23.00
N ALA A 175 -5.36 8.58 -23.38
CA ALA A 175 -5.15 8.14 -24.76
C ALA A 175 -5.93 6.86 -25.13
N ALA A 176 -6.61 6.21 -24.18
CA ALA A 176 -7.34 4.97 -24.44
C ALA A 176 -8.77 5.27 -24.94
N PRO A 177 -9.16 4.77 -26.14
CA PRO A 177 -10.38 5.23 -26.83
C PRO A 177 -11.69 4.82 -26.16
N ASN A 178 -11.73 3.73 -25.40
CA ASN A 178 -12.90 3.23 -24.69
C ASN A 178 -12.82 3.42 -23.17
N VAL A 179 -11.98 4.36 -22.73
CA VAL A 179 -11.81 4.73 -21.32
C VAL A 179 -12.24 6.18 -21.11
N GLU A 180 -13.23 6.39 -20.28
CA GLU A 180 -13.61 7.71 -19.78
C GLU A 180 -12.81 7.99 -18.50
N ASN A 181 -11.90 8.96 -18.52
CA ASN A 181 -11.21 9.44 -17.31
C ASN A 181 -12.04 10.55 -16.67
N VAL A 182 -12.62 10.29 -15.51
CA VAL A 182 -13.44 11.25 -14.75
C VAL A 182 -12.63 12.03 -13.71
N GLY A 183 -11.30 11.82 -13.67
CA GLY A 183 -10.42 12.46 -12.69
C GLY A 183 -10.58 11.87 -11.28
N PHE A 184 -10.02 12.56 -10.28
CA PHE A 184 -10.11 12.13 -8.90
C PHE A 184 -11.52 12.32 -8.34
N LEU A 185 -12.09 11.27 -7.76
CA LEU A 185 -13.39 11.30 -7.07
C LEU A 185 -13.24 10.90 -5.61
N SER A 186 -14.13 11.42 -4.75
CA SER A 186 -14.23 11.07 -3.34
C SER A 186 -15.67 11.25 -2.83
N GLY A 187 -15.98 10.70 -1.64
CA GLY A 187 -17.28 10.83 -0.99
C GLY A 187 -18.43 10.34 -1.88
N GLU A 188 -19.56 11.05 -1.86
CA GLU A 188 -20.79 10.68 -2.59
C GLU A 188 -20.58 10.49 -4.09
N ALA A 189 -19.71 11.29 -4.73
CA ALA A 189 -19.45 11.18 -6.17
C ALA A 189 -18.77 9.83 -6.50
N LEU A 190 -17.84 9.38 -5.68
CA LEU A 190 -17.20 8.08 -5.79
C LEU A 190 -18.21 6.95 -5.51
N SER A 191 -18.91 7.02 -4.38
CA SER A 191 -19.92 6.01 -3.98
C SER A 191 -20.98 5.82 -5.06
N ARG A 192 -21.46 6.91 -5.68
CA ARG A 192 -22.40 6.86 -6.81
C ARG A 192 -21.82 6.12 -8.02
N LYS A 193 -20.57 6.42 -8.40
CA LYS A 193 -19.93 5.75 -9.55
C LYS A 193 -19.70 4.25 -9.28
N ILE A 194 -19.37 3.87 -8.04
CA ILE A 194 -19.28 2.46 -7.62
C ILE A 194 -20.65 1.79 -7.74
N ALA A 195 -21.68 2.42 -7.16
CA ALA A 195 -23.04 1.88 -7.16
C ALA A 195 -23.65 1.72 -8.56
N GLU A 196 -23.39 2.66 -9.48
CA GLU A 196 -23.85 2.63 -10.87
C GLU A 196 -23.05 1.67 -11.76
N ALA A 197 -21.83 1.30 -11.41
CA ALA A 197 -21.00 0.44 -12.23
C ALA A 197 -21.56 -0.99 -12.34
N ARG A 198 -21.42 -1.63 -13.49
CA ARG A 198 -21.73 -3.05 -13.67
C ARG A 198 -20.93 -3.91 -12.72
N PHE A 199 -19.61 -3.64 -12.63
CA PHE A 199 -18.70 -4.13 -11.60
C PHE A 199 -17.47 -3.22 -11.50
N THR A 200 -16.75 -3.32 -10.41
CA THR A 200 -15.45 -2.67 -10.20
C THR A 200 -14.31 -3.62 -10.53
N ILE A 201 -13.15 -3.09 -10.92
CA ILE A 201 -11.97 -3.89 -11.22
C ILE A 201 -10.78 -3.43 -10.39
N PHE A 202 -10.02 -4.38 -9.84
CA PHE A 202 -8.86 -4.14 -9.01
C PHE A 202 -7.64 -4.90 -9.57
N PRO A 203 -6.87 -4.30 -10.51
CA PRO A 203 -5.81 -4.98 -11.26
C PRO A 203 -4.43 -4.93 -10.58
N SER A 204 -4.34 -4.61 -9.29
CA SER A 204 -3.08 -4.37 -8.59
C SER A 204 -2.06 -5.51 -8.75
N GLU A 205 -0.82 -5.15 -9.09
CA GLU A 205 0.30 -6.06 -9.31
C GLU A 205 1.28 -6.08 -8.12
N CYS A 206 1.05 -5.28 -7.09
CA CYS A 206 1.84 -5.27 -5.86
C CYS A 206 1.18 -6.07 -4.71
N TYR A 207 1.91 -6.22 -3.60
CA TYR A 207 1.31 -6.71 -2.37
C TYR A 207 0.42 -5.63 -1.75
N GLU A 208 -0.84 -5.94 -1.63
CA GLU A 208 -1.83 -5.06 -1.02
C GLU A 208 -2.06 -5.41 0.45
N ASN A 209 -2.38 -4.37 1.22
CA ASN A 209 -2.59 -4.50 2.64
C ASN A 209 -4.00 -3.98 3.02
N CYS A 210 -5.03 -4.81 2.73
CA CYS A 210 -6.43 -4.48 2.97
C CYS A 210 -6.86 -3.16 2.29
N PRO A 211 -6.86 -3.11 0.93
CA PRO A 211 -7.09 -1.88 0.18
C PRO A 211 -8.54 -1.40 0.31
N PHE A 212 -8.73 -0.10 0.58
CA PHE A 212 -10.05 0.50 0.71
C PHE A 212 -10.87 0.35 -0.57
N SER A 213 -10.25 0.44 -1.74
CA SER A 213 -10.96 0.28 -3.01
C SER A 213 -11.64 -1.08 -3.20
N VAL A 214 -11.16 -2.14 -2.55
CA VAL A 214 -11.83 -3.45 -2.54
C VAL A 214 -12.96 -3.49 -1.52
N MET A 215 -12.82 -2.76 -0.42
CA MET A 215 -13.85 -2.75 0.64
C MET A 215 -15.03 -1.83 0.30
N GLU A 216 -14.78 -0.80 -0.51
CA GLU A 216 -15.78 0.17 -0.96
C GLU A 216 -16.54 -0.30 -2.22
N SER A 217 -16.14 -1.44 -2.82
CA SER A 217 -16.69 -1.98 -4.09
C SER A 217 -17.93 -2.89 -3.88
#